data_ae557d9b1760cf3406ab07da78cb1cf1
#
_entry.id   ae557d9b1760cf3406ab07da78cb1cf1
#
_cell.length_a   1.000
_cell.length_b   1.000
_cell.length_c   1.000
_cell.angle_alpha   90.00
_cell.angle_beta   90.00
_cell.angle_gamma   90.00
#
_symmetry.space_group_name_H-M   'P 1'
#
loop_
_entity.id
_entity.type
_entity.pdbx_description
1 polymer ?
#
loop_
_entity_poly.entity_id
_entity_poly.type
_entity_poly.pdbx_seq_one_letter_code
_entity_poly.pdbx_strand_id
1 'polypeptide(L)'
;MKNGVIAVRVKEVLLKKNQGCAVFIGNDEKTFIIYVDPNMGAFITMYLQGIPKERPLTHDLIGHIFQALDVKLERVVINALKNSTYYARLILKVDNEIHRKVMEIDARPSDCIALALQAQAPMYVSREVWDAVEDMTELLESITASAQEEGDEDEEEEEGDEEEDEGGKAF
;
A
#
# COMPACT_ATOMS: atom_id res chain seq x y z
N MET A 1 17.28 5.43 24.57
CA MET A 1 16.21 5.55 23.57
C MET A 1 16.47 4.49 22.51
N LYS A 2 15.51 3.58 22.27
CA LYS A 2 15.65 2.53 21.23
C LYS A 2 15.44 3.17 19.86
N ASN A 3 16.48 3.70 19.25
CA ASN A 3 16.45 4.20 17.88
C ASN A 3 16.44 3.01 16.90
N GLY A 4 15.32 2.33 16.80
CA GLY A 4 15.15 1.23 15.87
C GLY A 4 14.05 1.54 14.86
N VAL A 5 14.14 0.95 13.68
CA VAL A 5 13.05 0.91 12.70
C VAL A 5 12.54 -0.54 12.57
N ILE A 6 11.27 -0.69 12.26
CA ILE A 6 10.59 -1.96 12.08
C ILE A 6 10.21 -2.07 10.61
N ALA A 7 10.53 -3.18 9.98
CA ALA A 7 10.12 -3.46 8.61
C ALA A 7 8.61 -3.69 8.55
N VAL A 8 7.97 -3.07 7.56
CA VAL A 8 6.53 -3.17 7.33
C VAL A 8 6.24 -3.28 5.83
N ARG A 9 5.04 -3.74 5.51
CA ARG A 9 4.51 -3.77 4.15
C ARG A 9 3.05 -3.31 4.14
N VAL A 10 2.57 -2.90 2.98
CA VAL A 10 1.13 -2.76 2.76
C VAL A 10 0.52 -4.16 2.75
N LYS A 11 -0.50 -4.35 3.58
CA LYS A 11 -1.24 -5.62 3.69
C LYS A 11 -2.53 -5.58 2.88
N GLU A 12 -3.25 -4.45 2.97
CA GLU A 12 -4.53 -4.31 2.31
C GLU A 12 -4.84 -2.82 2.06
N VAL A 13 -5.70 -2.53 1.09
CA VAL A 13 -6.18 -1.19 0.75
C VAL A 13 -7.70 -1.25 0.58
N LEU A 14 -8.43 -0.58 1.47
CA LEU A 14 -9.88 -0.58 1.48
C LEU A 14 -10.44 0.79 1.16
N LEU A 15 -11.23 0.87 0.10
CA LEU A 15 -11.97 2.06 -0.26
C LEU A 15 -13.26 2.13 0.55
N LYS A 16 -13.39 3.13 1.43
CA LYS A 16 -14.63 3.42 2.13
C LYS A 16 -15.47 4.41 1.33
N LYS A 17 -16.71 4.04 0.98
CA LYS A 17 -17.67 4.97 0.37
C LYS A 17 -17.79 6.21 1.25
N ASN A 18 -17.44 7.40 0.72
CA ASN A 18 -17.52 8.73 1.36
C ASN A 18 -16.57 9.04 2.54
N GLN A 19 -15.56 8.22 2.83
CA GLN A 19 -14.67 8.44 3.98
C GLN A 19 -13.15 8.37 3.66
N GLY A 20 -12.78 8.29 2.38
CA GLY A 20 -11.39 8.11 1.98
C GLY A 20 -10.99 6.64 1.81
N CYS A 21 -9.70 6.38 1.84
CA CYS A 21 -9.14 5.06 1.67
C CYS A 21 -8.31 4.69 2.90
N ALA A 22 -8.50 3.48 3.43
CA ALA A 22 -7.73 2.93 4.52
C ALA A 22 -6.61 2.03 3.95
N VAL A 23 -5.36 2.40 4.21
CA VAL A 23 -4.18 1.59 3.87
C VAL A 23 -3.71 0.88 5.12
N PHE A 24 -3.83 -0.44 5.14
CA PHE A 24 -3.36 -1.29 6.23
C PHE A 24 -1.88 -1.59 6.02
N ILE A 25 -1.06 -1.23 7.01
CA ILE A 25 0.39 -1.35 6.98
C ILE A 25 0.83 -2.10 8.22
N GLY A 26 1.74 -3.04 8.05
CA GLY A 26 2.24 -3.80 9.19
C GLY A 26 3.19 -4.92 8.79
N ASN A 27 3.43 -5.79 9.75
CA ASN A 27 4.15 -7.04 9.62
C ASN A 27 3.31 -8.19 10.20
N ASP A 28 3.94 -9.30 10.54
CA ASP A 28 3.23 -10.46 11.07
C ASP A 28 2.88 -10.31 12.57
N GLU A 29 3.42 -9.29 13.25
CA GLU A 29 3.15 -9.02 14.66
C GLU A 29 2.00 -8.03 14.88
N LYS A 30 1.88 -7.02 14.00
CA LYS A 30 0.95 -5.91 14.18
C LYS A 30 0.61 -5.23 12.85
N THR A 31 -0.63 -4.73 12.76
CA THR A 31 -1.12 -3.93 11.64
C THR A 31 -1.72 -2.64 12.14
N PHE A 32 -1.51 -1.53 11.44
CA PHE A 32 -2.13 -0.24 11.72
C PHE A 32 -2.63 0.39 10.41
N ILE A 33 -3.42 1.47 10.54
CA ILE A 33 -4.07 2.11 9.39
C ILE A 33 -3.50 3.50 9.17
N ILE A 34 -3.26 3.83 7.91
CA ILE A 34 -3.07 5.20 7.43
C ILE A 34 -4.21 5.53 6.48
N TYR A 35 -4.97 6.57 6.80
CA TYR A 35 -6.01 7.07 5.92
C TYR A 35 -5.42 7.99 4.86
N VAL A 36 -5.79 7.76 3.61
CA VAL A 36 -5.35 8.53 2.45
C VAL A 36 -6.57 8.98 1.63
N ASP A 37 -6.38 9.94 0.72
CA ASP A 37 -7.44 10.30 -0.21
C ASP A 37 -7.73 9.16 -1.21
N PRO A 38 -8.96 9.09 -1.78
CA PRO A 38 -9.35 7.98 -2.64
C PRO A 38 -8.45 7.81 -3.88
N ASN A 39 -7.93 8.91 -4.45
CA ASN A 39 -7.06 8.83 -5.63
C ASN A 39 -5.72 8.19 -5.26
N MET A 40 -5.16 8.56 -4.10
CA MET A 40 -3.94 7.93 -3.60
C MET A 40 -4.16 6.45 -3.28
N GLY A 41 -5.31 6.11 -2.69
CA GLY A 41 -5.69 4.71 -2.49
C GLY A 41 -5.72 3.92 -3.79
N ALA A 42 -6.36 4.45 -4.83
CA ALA A 42 -6.39 3.84 -6.15
C ALA A 42 -4.97 3.66 -6.75
N PHE A 43 -4.09 4.66 -6.62
CA PHE A 43 -2.71 4.56 -7.10
C PHE A 43 -1.93 3.49 -6.35
N ILE A 44 -2.06 3.43 -5.03
CA ILE A 44 -1.41 2.40 -4.21
C ILE A 44 -1.89 1.00 -4.64
N THR A 45 -3.19 0.81 -4.83
CA THR A 45 -3.79 -0.44 -5.31
C THR A 45 -3.25 -0.83 -6.68
N MET A 46 -3.16 0.12 -7.63
CA MET A 46 -2.59 -0.14 -8.96
C MET A 46 -1.15 -0.65 -8.88
N TYR A 47 -0.32 -0.07 -8.00
CA TYR A 47 1.05 -0.53 -7.81
C TYR A 47 1.12 -1.91 -7.15
N LEU A 48 0.27 -2.18 -6.15
CA LEU A 48 0.20 -3.49 -5.48
C LEU A 48 -0.19 -4.61 -6.43
N GLN A 49 -1.16 -4.35 -7.31
CA GLN A 49 -1.69 -5.32 -8.26
C GLN A 49 -0.91 -5.39 -9.58
N GLY A 50 0.09 -4.53 -9.76
CA GLY A 50 0.88 -4.47 -10.98
C GLY A 50 0.05 -4.10 -12.21
N ILE A 51 -1.02 -3.31 -12.05
CA ILE A 51 -1.91 -2.91 -13.14
C ILE A 51 -1.15 -2.04 -14.15
N PRO A 52 -1.11 -2.43 -15.43
CA PRO A 52 -0.43 -1.66 -16.46
C PRO A 52 -1.14 -0.31 -16.68
N LYS A 53 -0.34 0.72 -16.95
CA LYS A 53 -0.81 2.09 -17.18
C LYS A 53 -0.51 2.51 -18.60
N GLU A 54 -1.46 3.16 -19.26
CA GLU A 54 -1.26 3.68 -20.63
C GLU A 54 -0.23 4.82 -20.66
N ARG A 55 -0.21 5.63 -19.63
CA ARG A 55 0.70 6.77 -19.48
C ARG A 55 1.28 6.83 -18.06
N PRO A 56 2.52 7.34 -17.91
CA PRO A 56 3.11 7.53 -16.60
C PRO A 56 2.27 8.48 -15.73
N LEU A 57 2.02 8.09 -14.49
CA LEU A 57 1.42 8.93 -13.45
C LEU A 57 2.50 9.81 -12.79
N THR A 58 2.09 10.72 -11.89
CA THR A 58 3.03 11.63 -11.22
C THR A 58 4.15 10.89 -10.47
N HIS A 59 3.82 9.80 -9.77
CA HIS A 59 4.84 9.01 -9.07
C HIS A 59 5.75 8.25 -10.04
N ASP A 60 5.23 7.83 -11.21
CA ASP A 60 6.07 7.25 -12.27
C ASP A 60 7.05 8.29 -12.81
N LEU A 61 6.59 9.54 -13.02
CA LEU A 61 7.45 10.63 -13.44
C LEU A 61 8.57 10.89 -12.42
N ILE A 62 8.25 10.90 -11.12
CA ILE A 62 9.26 11.04 -10.06
C ILE A 62 10.29 9.90 -10.13
N GLY A 63 9.83 8.66 -10.29
CA GLY A 63 10.72 7.50 -10.46
C GLY A 63 11.62 7.62 -11.67
N HIS A 64 11.09 8.07 -12.81
CA HIS A 64 11.89 8.32 -14.03
C HIS A 64 12.93 9.43 -13.83
N ILE A 65 12.58 10.49 -13.08
CA ILE A 65 13.53 11.55 -12.72
C ILE A 65 14.65 10.99 -11.85
N PHE A 66 14.31 10.17 -10.83
CA PHE A 66 15.33 9.52 -10.00
C PHE A 66 16.27 8.67 -10.86
N GLN A 67 15.72 7.86 -11.75
CA GLN A 67 16.50 7.03 -12.66
C GLN A 67 17.41 7.85 -13.60
N ALA A 68 16.87 8.94 -14.18
CA ALA A 68 17.63 9.82 -15.06
C ALA A 68 18.80 10.56 -14.36
N LEU A 69 18.71 10.72 -13.04
CA LEU A 69 19.71 11.38 -12.21
C LEU A 69 20.62 10.40 -11.43
N ASP A 70 20.55 9.10 -11.72
CA ASP A 70 21.26 8.04 -10.99
C ASP A 70 20.97 8.07 -9.47
N VAL A 71 19.75 8.44 -9.10
CA VAL A 71 19.27 8.44 -7.73
C VAL A 71 18.44 7.18 -7.49
N LYS A 72 18.72 6.47 -6.41
CA LYS A 72 17.96 5.30 -5.99
C LYS A 72 17.15 5.61 -4.74
N LEU A 73 15.88 5.25 -4.72
CA LEU A 73 15.10 5.17 -3.49
C LEU A 73 15.59 3.94 -2.71
N GLU A 74 16.32 4.18 -1.63
CA GLU A 74 16.89 3.11 -0.81
C GLU A 74 15.84 2.49 0.11
N ARG A 75 15.04 3.34 0.75
CA ARG A 75 13.93 2.95 1.62
C ARG A 75 13.03 4.14 1.93
N VAL A 76 11.87 3.86 2.49
CA VAL A 76 11.01 4.87 3.11
C VAL A 76 10.86 4.58 4.61
N VAL A 77 10.64 5.64 5.40
CA VAL A 77 10.46 5.52 6.86
C VAL A 77 9.29 6.39 7.28
N ILE A 78 8.26 5.79 7.86
CA ILE A 78 7.21 6.50 8.59
C ILE A 78 7.81 6.82 9.97
N ASN A 79 8.19 8.08 10.18
CA ASN A 79 9.12 8.44 11.26
C ASN A 79 8.47 9.18 12.44
N ALA A 80 7.26 9.70 12.29
CA ALA A 80 6.55 10.35 13.38
C ALA A 80 5.02 10.29 13.22
N LEU A 81 4.33 10.34 14.37
CA LEU A 81 2.88 10.54 14.48
C LEU A 81 2.65 11.68 15.46
N LYS A 82 2.09 12.79 14.98
CA LYS A 82 1.82 13.99 15.80
C LYS A 82 0.43 14.52 15.50
N ASN A 83 -0.38 14.70 16.51
CA ASN A 83 -1.76 15.22 16.38
C ASN A 83 -2.54 14.45 15.29
N SER A 84 -2.50 13.12 15.35
CA SER A 84 -3.12 12.21 14.37
C SER A 84 -2.61 12.36 12.92
N THR A 85 -1.47 13.03 12.72
CA THR A 85 -0.83 13.20 11.42
C THR A 85 0.46 12.39 11.38
N TYR A 86 0.55 11.49 10.40
CA TYR A 86 1.76 10.73 10.12
C TYR A 86 2.74 11.55 9.27
N TYR A 87 4.02 11.41 9.59
CA TYR A 87 5.14 11.98 8.84
C TYR A 87 6.01 10.86 8.30
N ALA A 88 6.53 11.06 7.10
CA ALA A 88 7.41 10.07 6.48
C ALA A 88 8.56 10.72 5.73
N ARG A 89 9.59 9.92 5.43
CA ARG A 89 10.77 10.33 4.69
C ARG A 89 11.13 9.34 3.61
N LEU A 90 11.54 9.88 2.48
CA LEU A 90 12.25 9.14 1.45
C LEU A 90 13.74 9.17 1.78
N ILE A 91 14.37 8.02 1.79
CA ILE A 91 15.82 7.90 1.91
C ILE A 91 16.36 7.59 0.51
N LEU A 92 16.97 8.60 -0.08
CA LEU A 92 17.53 8.53 -1.42
C LEU A 92 19.04 8.34 -1.34
N LYS A 93 19.58 7.54 -2.24
CA LYS A 93 21.00 7.28 -2.38
C LYS A 93 21.48 7.64 -3.78
N VAL A 94 22.53 8.43 -3.86
CA VAL A 94 23.38 8.58 -5.04
C VAL A 94 24.65 7.79 -4.78
N ASP A 95 24.99 6.87 -5.66
CA ASP A 95 26.22 6.05 -5.54
C ASP A 95 26.78 5.84 -6.93
N ASN A 96 27.55 6.80 -7.38
CA ASN A 96 28.28 6.73 -8.65
C ASN A 96 29.79 6.93 -8.43
N GLU A 97 30.59 6.90 -9.49
CA GLU A 97 32.06 6.99 -9.43
C GLU A 97 32.57 8.28 -8.76
N ILE A 98 31.76 9.34 -8.76
CA ILE A 98 32.17 10.68 -8.32
C ILE A 98 31.57 11.02 -6.95
N HIS A 99 30.35 10.55 -6.65
CA HIS A 99 29.61 10.96 -5.47
C HIS A 99 28.96 9.78 -4.76
N ARG A 100 29.11 9.76 -3.44
CA ARG A 100 28.30 8.96 -2.51
C ARG A 100 27.54 9.88 -1.58
N LYS A 101 26.23 9.92 -1.69
CA LYS A 101 25.39 10.79 -0.88
C LYS A 101 24.10 10.09 -0.51
N VAL A 102 23.71 10.19 0.77
CA VAL A 102 22.39 9.82 1.25
C VAL A 102 21.63 11.11 1.54
N MET A 103 20.39 11.18 1.09
CA MET A 103 19.53 12.33 1.27
C MET A 103 18.24 11.87 1.92
N GLU A 104 17.76 12.64 2.89
CA GLU A 104 16.45 12.44 3.50
C GLU A 104 15.51 13.55 3.03
N ILE A 105 14.37 13.17 2.48
CA ILE A 105 13.36 14.10 1.99
C ILE A 105 12.07 13.87 2.76
N ASP A 106 11.54 14.93 3.37
CA ASP A 106 10.23 14.91 3.99
C ASP A 106 9.14 14.76 2.94
N ALA A 107 8.21 13.84 3.16
CA ALA A 107 7.11 13.59 2.24
C ALA A 107 5.90 13.02 3.00
N ARG A 108 4.73 13.11 2.39
CA ARG A 108 3.53 12.49 2.96
C ARG A 108 3.68 10.97 2.95
N PRO A 109 3.15 10.27 3.96
CA PRO A 109 3.17 8.80 3.98
C PRO A 109 2.60 8.16 2.71
N SER A 110 1.51 8.70 2.17
CA SER A 110 0.90 8.21 0.92
C SER A 110 1.85 8.25 -0.28
N ASP A 111 2.61 9.34 -0.44
CA ASP A 111 3.60 9.48 -1.50
C ASP A 111 4.78 8.52 -1.29
N CYS A 112 5.23 8.38 -0.05
CA CYS A 112 6.27 7.43 0.33
C CYS A 112 5.87 6.00 0.01
N ILE A 113 4.64 5.59 0.34
CA ILE A 113 4.11 4.25 0.06
C ILE A 113 4.06 4.01 -1.44
N ALA A 114 3.47 4.95 -2.21
CA ALA A 114 3.35 4.82 -3.66
C ALA A 114 4.72 4.69 -4.34
N LEU A 115 5.70 5.52 -3.96
CA LEU A 115 7.06 5.45 -4.49
C LEU A 115 7.81 4.20 -4.05
N ALA A 116 7.59 3.72 -2.81
CA ALA A 116 8.20 2.50 -2.33
C ALA A 116 7.69 1.27 -3.11
N LEU A 117 6.38 1.18 -3.35
CA LEU A 117 5.78 0.11 -4.14
C LEU A 117 6.28 0.13 -5.59
N GLN A 118 6.29 1.31 -6.21
CA GLN A 118 6.80 1.49 -7.57
C GLN A 118 8.26 1.08 -7.72
N ALA A 119 9.12 1.52 -6.80
CA ALA A 119 10.55 1.23 -6.81
C ALA A 119 10.92 -0.13 -6.21
N GLN A 120 9.93 -0.87 -5.69
CA GLN A 120 10.14 -2.09 -4.88
C GLN A 120 11.12 -1.87 -3.72
N ALA A 121 11.07 -0.68 -3.13
CA ALA A 121 11.92 -0.29 -2.02
C ALA A 121 11.31 -0.71 -0.68
N PRO A 122 12.12 -1.11 0.31
CA PRO A 122 11.63 -1.51 1.60
C PRO A 122 11.02 -0.33 2.38
N MET A 123 9.97 -0.64 3.15
CA MET A 123 9.28 0.30 4.02
C MET A 123 9.54 -0.02 5.47
N TYR A 124 9.70 1.02 6.25
CA TYR A 124 9.92 0.94 7.69
C TYR A 124 9.05 1.92 8.44
N VAL A 125 8.83 1.62 9.70
CA VAL A 125 8.22 2.52 10.69
C VAL A 125 9.18 2.70 11.86
N SER A 126 9.27 3.91 12.42
CA SER A 126 10.06 4.12 13.64
C SER A 126 9.45 3.37 14.83
N ARG A 127 10.29 2.93 15.76
CA ARG A 127 9.83 2.28 16.99
C ARG A 127 8.82 3.15 17.76
N GLU A 128 9.03 4.45 17.78
CA GLU A 128 8.15 5.40 18.45
C GLU A 128 6.74 5.39 17.85
N VAL A 129 6.62 5.40 16.52
CA VAL A 129 5.32 5.30 15.84
C VAL A 129 4.70 3.93 16.06
N TRP A 130 5.49 2.87 15.92
CA TRP A 130 5.02 1.49 16.10
C TRP A 130 4.40 1.25 17.47
N ASP A 131 5.03 1.78 18.52
CA ASP A 131 4.55 1.64 19.89
C ASP A 131 3.32 2.52 20.17
N ALA A 132 3.13 3.61 19.41
CA ALA A 132 2.04 4.57 19.60
C ALA A 132 0.76 4.23 18.81
N VAL A 133 0.85 3.47 17.71
CA VAL A 133 -0.31 3.15 16.88
C VAL A 133 -1.13 2.02 17.49
N GLU A 134 -2.43 2.07 17.26
CA GLU A 134 -3.37 1.00 17.65
C GLU A 134 -3.17 -0.22 16.74
N ASP A 135 -3.33 -1.41 17.32
CA ASP A 135 -3.31 -2.66 16.57
C ASP A 135 -4.67 -2.92 15.92
N MET A 136 -4.65 -3.00 14.61
CA MET A 136 -5.83 -3.24 13.76
C MET A 136 -5.80 -4.62 13.09
N THR A 137 -5.02 -5.54 13.62
CA THR A 137 -4.87 -6.89 13.02
C THR A 137 -6.19 -7.64 13.02
N GLU A 138 -6.89 -7.69 14.16
CA GLU A 138 -8.19 -8.36 14.27
C GLU A 138 -9.25 -7.73 13.35
N LEU A 139 -9.23 -6.40 13.20
CA LEU A 139 -10.13 -5.71 12.28
C LEU A 139 -9.87 -6.13 10.83
N LEU A 140 -8.60 -6.18 10.41
CA LEU A 140 -8.24 -6.60 9.06
C LEU A 140 -8.68 -8.05 8.81
N GLU A 141 -8.43 -8.94 9.76
CA GLU A 141 -8.82 -10.36 9.65
C GLU A 141 -10.33 -10.52 9.53
N SER A 142 -11.12 -9.79 10.32
CA SER A 142 -12.58 -9.83 10.24
C SER A 142 -13.13 -9.34 8.90
N ILE A 143 -12.55 -8.27 8.33
CA ILE A 143 -12.96 -7.73 7.04
C ILE A 143 -12.60 -8.72 5.92
N THR A 144 -11.42 -9.31 5.98
CA THR A 144 -10.97 -10.27 4.96
C THR A 144 -11.81 -11.55 4.98
N ALA A 145 -12.18 -12.05 6.16
CA ALA A 145 -13.05 -13.20 6.31
C ALA A 145 -14.45 -12.94 5.71
N SER A 146 -15.06 -11.79 6.04
CA SER A 146 -16.39 -11.43 5.50
C SER A 146 -16.39 -11.28 3.97
N ALA A 147 -15.30 -10.76 3.39
CA ALA A 147 -15.19 -10.62 1.94
C ALA A 147 -15.02 -11.97 1.21
N GLN A 148 -14.49 -12.99 1.89
CA GLN A 148 -14.40 -14.34 1.34
C GLN A 148 -15.76 -15.06 1.38
N GLU A 149 -16.54 -14.89 2.45
CA GLU A 149 -17.89 -15.46 2.56
C GLU A 149 -18.84 -14.89 1.50
N GLU A 150 -18.80 -13.57 1.24
CA GLU A 150 -19.61 -12.94 0.19
C GLU A 150 -19.20 -13.39 -1.24
N GLY A 151 -17.91 -13.68 -1.47
CA GLY A 151 -17.40 -14.16 -2.76
C GLY A 151 -17.81 -15.62 -3.06
N ASP A 152 -17.86 -16.46 -2.05
CA ASP A 152 -18.26 -17.88 -2.19
C ASP A 152 -19.78 -18.01 -2.44
N GLU A 153 -20.61 -17.11 -1.87
CA GLU A 153 -22.07 -17.09 -2.12
C GLU A 153 -22.41 -16.66 -3.56
N ASP A 154 -21.67 -15.70 -4.13
CA ASP A 154 -21.89 -15.23 -5.52
C ASP A 154 -21.47 -16.30 -6.56
N GLU A 155 -20.43 -17.12 -6.29
CA GLU A 155 -20.02 -18.21 -7.18
C GLU A 155 -21.02 -19.40 -7.16
N GLU A 156 -21.66 -19.69 -6.02
CA GLU A 156 -22.67 -20.75 -5.92
C GLU A 156 -24.00 -20.35 -6.64
N GLU A 157 -24.35 -19.05 -6.71
CA GLU A 157 -25.52 -18.57 -7.44
C GLU A 157 -25.31 -18.62 -8.98
N GLU A 158 -24.10 -18.36 -9.49
CA GLU A 158 -23.81 -18.44 -10.94
C GLU A 158 -23.78 -19.89 -11.47
N GLU A 159 -23.30 -20.86 -10.67
CA GLU A 159 -23.32 -22.28 -11.07
C GLU A 159 -24.73 -22.90 -11.04
N GLY A 160 -25.67 -22.32 -10.26
CA GLY A 160 -27.06 -22.79 -10.15
C GLY A 160 -27.95 -22.44 -11.37
N ASP A 161 -27.64 -21.39 -12.09
CA ASP A 161 -28.46 -20.92 -13.23
C ASP A 161 -28.11 -21.61 -14.58
N GLU A 162 -26.96 -22.30 -14.69
CA GLU A 162 -26.57 -23.01 -15.93
C GLU A 162 -27.16 -24.42 -16.07
N GLU A 163 -27.74 -25.02 -15.02
CA GLU A 163 -28.31 -26.38 -15.10
C GLU A 163 -29.78 -26.47 -15.50
N GLU A 164 -30.55 -25.37 -15.67
CA GLU A 164 -32.00 -25.42 -15.96
C GLU A 164 -32.37 -25.27 -17.43
N ASP A 165 -31.50 -25.12 -18.43
CA ASP A 165 -31.87 -24.91 -19.85
C ASP A 165 -31.51 -26.07 -20.81
N GLU A 166 -31.42 -27.31 -20.36
CA GLU A 166 -31.36 -28.49 -21.26
C GLU A 166 -32.53 -29.47 -21.04
N GLY A 167 -33.73 -29.05 -21.42
CA GLY A 167 -34.88 -29.95 -21.33
C GLY A 167 -36.13 -29.50 -22.11
N GLY A 168 -36.14 -29.64 -23.43
CA GLY A 168 -37.42 -29.59 -24.10
C GLY A 168 -37.47 -29.10 -25.53
N LYS A 169 -37.07 -29.94 -26.47
CA LYS A 169 -37.69 -30.00 -27.80
C LYS A 169 -37.63 -31.38 -28.39
N ALA A 170 -38.68 -32.13 -28.17
CA ALA A 170 -39.09 -33.21 -29.04
C ALA A 170 -40.55 -32.97 -29.45
N PHE A 171 -40.78 -33.01 -30.72
CA PHE A 171 -41.99 -32.93 -31.56
C PHE A 171 -42.24 -31.60 -32.19
#